data_e0fd07684d82e0a348527f67c5a72a80
#
_entry.id   e0fd07684d82e0a348527f67c5a72a80
#
_cell.length_a   1.000
_cell.length_b   1.000
_cell.length_c   1.000
_cell.angle_alpha   90.00
_cell.angle_beta   90.00
_cell.angle_gamma   90.00
#
_symmetry.space_group_name_H-M   'P 1'
#
loop_
_entity.id
_entity.type
_entity.pdbx_description
1 polymer ?
#
loop_
_entity_poly.entity_id
_entity_poly.type
_entity_poly.pdbx_seq_one_letter_code
_entity_poly.pdbx_strand_id
1 'polypeptide(L)'
;YDLIGRVHEEDIRDKTILDVSQRYSVDMEQANKVRQTADLFFHQVKADWALDEKADLKLLQWGALIHEIGLSIAHNQYHRHGAYLMANSDLAGFSRQEQIKLAMLVRSHRRKFPVEEFEAITQSRRISIIRLCVLLRLAVVLHRSRSNNSLPEMQLSVNKNRINLKFPSGWLDQHPLTLVDLSTEQSFLEIADIKLNFE
;
A
#
# COMPACT_ATOMS: atom_id res chain seq x y z
N TYR A 1 23.06 38.19 -8.65
CA TYR A 1 23.81 36.95 -8.47
C TYR A 1 23.07 36.09 -7.43
N ASP A 2 22.52 34.98 -7.83
CA ASP A 2 21.83 33.86 -7.18
C ASP A 2 20.34 33.75 -7.51
N LEU A 3 20.08 33.37 -8.76
CA LEU A 3 18.78 32.88 -9.22
C LEU A 3 18.84 31.39 -9.62
N ILE A 4 19.78 30.63 -9.07
CA ILE A 4 19.97 29.20 -9.39
C ILE A 4 19.72 28.31 -8.13
N GLY A 5 18.84 28.72 -7.25
CA GLY A 5 18.68 28.04 -5.97
C GLY A 5 17.29 27.49 -5.66
N ARG A 6 16.42 27.20 -6.62
CA ARG A 6 15.19 26.43 -6.40
C ARG A 6 14.88 25.51 -7.56
N VAL A 7 15.81 24.66 -7.90
CA VAL A 7 15.46 23.37 -8.50
C VAL A 7 14.79 22.62 -7.36
N HIS A 8 13.50 22.28 -7.47
CA HIS A 8 12.93 21.23 -6.65
C HIS A 8 13.84 20.02 -6.86
N GLU A 9 14.57 19.62 -5.83
CA GLU A 9 15.25 18.33 -5.84
C GLU A 9 14.14 17.28 -5.93
N GLU A 10 13.82 16.88 -7.16
CA GLU A 10 12.99 15.72 -7.39
C GLU A 10 13.70 14.57 -6.68
N ASP A 11 13.01 13.92 -5.75
CA ASP A 11 13.56 12.78 -5.04
C ASP A 11 13.90 11.71 -6.08
N ILE A 12 15.18 11.37 -6.24
CA ILE A 12 15.66 10.38 -7.20
C ILE A 12 14.88 9.07 -7.08
N ARG A 13 14.35 8.76 -5.92
CA ARG A 13 13.53 7.58 -5.65
C ARG A 13 12.18 7.63 -6.38
N ASP A 14 11.56 8.81 -6.49
CA ASP A 14 10.31 8.98 -7.26
C ASP A 14 10.55 8.63 -8.73
N LYS A 15 11.66 9.13 -9.31
CA LYS A 15 12.06 8.77 -10.68
C LYS A 15 12.34 7.27 -10.82
N THR A 16 13.07 6.68 -9.87
CA THR A 16 13.38 5.25 -9.87
C THR A 16 12.11 4.40 -9.87
N ILE A 17 11.09 4.75 -9.08
CA ILE A 17 9.81 4.04 -9.06
C ILE A 17 9.07 4.16 -10.39
N LEU A 18 9.08 5.34 -11.02
CA LEU A 18 8.48 5.51 -12.35
C LEU A 18 9.21 4.71 -13.43
N ASP A 19 10.53 4.73 -13.43
CA ASP A 19 11.36 3.96 -14.38
C ASP A 19 11.12 2.45 -14.23
N VAL A 20 11.02 1.96 -12.99
CA VAL A 20 10.69 0.57 -12.67
C VAL A 20 9.27 0.22 -13.13
N SER A 21 8.30 1.10 -12.86
CA SER A 21 6.91 0.90 -13.29
C SER A 21 6.80 0.79 -14.82
N GLN A 22 7.52 1.62 -15.56
CA GLN A 22 7.58 1.57 -17.03
C GLN A 22 8.26 0.30 -17.52
N ARG A 23 9.42 -0.05 -16.95
CA ARG A 23 10.19 -1.25 -17.32
C ARG A 23 9.36 -2.52 -17.23
N TYR A 24 8.50 -2.61 -16.22
CA TYR A 24 7.67 -3.79 -15.97
C TYR A 24 6.21 -3.60 -16.41
N SER A 25 5.92 -2.59 -17.21
CA SER A 25 4.60 -2.32 -17.80
C SER A 25 3.46 -2.31 -16.79
N VAL A 26 3.66 -1.65 -15.66
CA VAL A 26 2.62 -1.49 -14.63
C VAL A 26 1.45 -0.71 -15.20
N ASP A 27 0.22 -1.16 -14.90
CA ASP A 27 -1.00 -0.41 -15.16
C ASP A 27 -1.06 0.83 -14.24
N MET A 28 -0.54 1.95 -14.74
CA MET A 28 -0.41 3.19 -13.97
C MET A 28 -1.77 3.83 -13.64
N GLU A 29 -2.83 3.56 -14.42
CA GLU A 29 -4.17 4.04 -14.09
C GLU A 29 -4.67 3.34 -12.83
N GLN A 30 -4.61 2.02 -12.81
CA GLN A 30 -4.98 1.21 -11.64
C GLN A 30 -4.11 1.54 -10.43
N ALA A 31 -2.79 1.63 -10.62
CA ALA A 31 -1.83 1.94 -9.56
C ALA A 31 -2.11 3.31 -8.92
N ASN A 32 -2.45 4.33 -9.73
CA ASN A 32 -2.80 5.65 -9.22
C ASN A 32 -4.13 5.67 -8.46
N LYS A 33 -5.14 4.90 -8.88
CA LYS A 33 -6.39 4.74 -8.11
C LYS A 33 -6.12 4.17 -6.73
N VAL A 34 -5.31 3.11 -6.65
CA VAL A 34 -4.89 2.50 -5.38
C VAL A 34 -4.10 3.50 -4.53
N ARG A 35 -3.13 4.22 -5.13
CA ARG A 35 -2.34 5.23 -4.43
C ARG A 35 -3.21 6.34 -3.82
N GLN A 36 -4.16 6.89 -4.57
CA GLN A 36 -5.06 7.94 -4.09
C GLN A 36 -5.89 7.48 -2.88
N THR A 37 -6.40 6.25 -2.90
CA THR A 37 -7.15 5.69 -1.77
C THR A 37 -6.25 5.41 -0.58
N ALA A 38 -5.02 4.92 -0.80
CA ALA A 38 -4.05 4.72 0.27
C ALA A 38 -3.63 6.05 0.92
N ASP A 39 -3.43 7.11 0.11
CA ASP A 39 -3.15 8.46 0.59
C ASP A 39 -4.30 9.01 1.46
N LEU A 40 -5.55 8.84 1.01
CA LEU A 40 -6.74 9.23 1.77
C LEU A 40 -6.74 8.55 3.14
N PHE A 41 -6.56 7.25 3.17
CA PHE A 41 -6.53 6.48 4.42
C PHE A 41 -5.38 6.88 5.32
N PHE A 42 -4.19 7.08 4.76
CA PHE A 42 -3.03 7.55 5.51
C PHE A 42 -3.33 8.85 6.26
N HIS A 43 -3.88 9.85 5.56
CA HIS A 43 -4.18 11.15 6.17
C HIS A 43 -5.24 11.08 7.27
N GLN A 44 -6.18 10.14 7.17
CA GLN A 44 -7.20 9.94 8.20
C GLN A 44 -6.65 9.32 9.49
N VAL A 45 -5.60 8.48 9.41
CA VAL A 45 -5.12 7.69 10.55
C VAL A 45 -3.71 8.03 11.00
N LYS A 46 -2.97 8.90 10.30
CA LYS A 46 -1.56 9.18 10.57
C LYS A 46 -1.30 9.64 12.00
N ALA A 47 -2.19 10.43 12.58
CA ALA A 47 -2.06 10.92 13.95
C ALA A 47 -2.24 9.79 14.98
N ASP A 48 -3.32 8.99 14.85
CA ASP A 48 -3.63 7.91 15.77
C ASP A 48 -2.60 6.77 15.73
N TRP A 49 -2.02 6.55 14.55
CA TRP A 49 -0.99 5.55 14.35
C TRP A 49 0.45 6.09 14.43
N ALA A 50 0.62 7.39 14.72
CA ALA A 50 1.92 8.05 14.79
C ALA A 50 2.80 7.74 13.57
N LEU A 51 2.24 7.85 12.36
CA LEU A 51 2.95 7.63 11.10
C LEU A 51 3.71 8.89 10.70
N ASP A 52 4.91 8.71 10.16
CA ASP A 52 5.73 9.80 9.64
C ASP A 52 5.19 10.30 8.29
N GLU A 53 4.81 11.58 8.24
CA GLU A 53 4.17 12.18 7.06
C GLU A 53 5.10 12.26 5.83
N LYS A 54 6.41 12.26 6.02
CA LYS A 54 7.36 12.27 4.90
C LYS A 54 7.79 10.86 4.51
N ALA A 55 8.37 10.12 5.46
CA ALA A 55 8.96 8.82 5.16
C ALA A 55 7.91 7.73 4.94
N ASP A 56 6.89 7.64 5.81
CA ASP A 56 5.89 6.58 5.74
C ASP A 56 4.91 6.81 4.58
N LEU A 57 4.49 8.07 4.34
CA LEU A 57 3.62 8.39 3.20
C LEU A 57 4.31 8.08 1.87
N LYS A 58 5.57 8.52 1.70
CA LYS A 58 6.33 8.21 0.48
C LYS A 58 6.46 6.72 0.23
N LEU A 59 6.81 5.96 1.27
CA LEU A 59 6.93 4.51 1.17
C LEU A 59 5.60 3.86 0.76
N LEU A 60 4.47 4.31 1.32
CA LEU A 60 3.13 3.84 0.97
C LEU A 60 2.81 4.16 -0.50
N GLN A 61 3.08 5.37 -0.95
CA GLN A 61 2.86 5.82 -2.33
C GLN A 61 3.67 4.98 -3.32
N TRP A 62 4.95 4.76 -3.06
CA TRP A 62 5.79 3.91 -3.89
C TRP A 62 5.28 2.47 -3.91
N GLY A 63 4.93 1.91 -2.75
CA GLY A 63 4.34 0.57 -2.66
C GLY A 63 3.06 0.44 -3.48
N ALA A 64 2.19 1.45 -3.43
CA ALA A 64 0.95 1.48 -4.21
C ALA A 64 1.20 1.55 -5.73
N LEU A 65 2.22 2.31 -6.18
CA LEU A 65 2.55 2.41 -7.61
C LEU A 65 3.08 1.10 -8.19
N ILE A 66 3.78 0.29 -7.40
CA ILE A 66 4.45 -0.92 -7.89
C ILE A 66 3.88 -2.24 -7.35
N HIS A 67 2.74 -2.21 -6.64
CA HIS A 67 2.20 -3.43 -6.02
C HIS A 67 1.91 -4.56 -7.02
N GLU A 68 1.64 -4.24 -8.26
CA GLU A 68 1.38 -5.21 -9.34
C GLU A 68 2.59 -5.54 -10.23
N ILE A 69 3.78 -5.01 -9.92
CA ILE A 69 4.99 -5.19 -10.75
C ILE A 69 5.29 -6.66 -11.07
N GLY A 70 4.96 -7.58 -10.19
CA GLY A 70 5.19 -9.01 -10.38
C GLY A 70 4.30 -9.65 -11.45
N LEU A 71 3.25 -8.96 -11.93
CA LEU A 71 2.44 -9.44 -13.07
C LEU A 71 3.26 -9.60 -14.35
N SER A 72 4.35 -8.84 -14.49
CA SER A 72 5.30 -8.99 -15.59
C SER A 72 6.00 -10.35 -15.63
N ILE A 73 6.04 -11.06 -14.50
CA ILE A 73 6.63 -12.41 -14.39
C ILE A 73 5.55 -13.46 -14.54
N ALA A 74 4.53 -13.45 -13.68
CA ALA A 74 3.41 -14.38 -13.71
C ALA A 74 2.22 -13.86 -12.92
N HIS A 75 1.01 -14.16 -13.37
CA HIS A 75 -0.21 -13.81 -12.65
C HIS A 75 -0.32 -14.56 -11.31
N ASN A 76 0.09 -15.83 -11.29
CA ASN A 76 0.12 -16.61 -10.04
C ASN A 76 1.19 -16.04 -9.10
N GLN A 77 0.81 -15.78 -7.85
CA GLN A 77 1.69 -15.27 -6.81
C GLN A 77 2.49 -13.99 -7.17
N TYR A 78 1.95 -13.12 -8.01
CA TYR A 78 2.65 -11.91 -8.47
C TYR A 78 3.14 -11.02 -7.31
N HIS A 79 2.48 -11.01 -6.16
CA HIS A 79 2.94 -10.31 -4.96
C HIS A 79 4.30 -10.83 -4.45
N ARG A 80 4.61 -12.13 -4.62
CA ARG A 80 5.91 -12.70 -4.29
C ARG A 80 6.96 -12.35 -5.35
N HIS A 81 6.59 -12.44 -6.62
CA HIS A 81 7.47 -12.03 -7.71
C HIS A 81 7.84 -10.56 -7.62
N GLY A 82 6.86 -9.69 -7.35
CA GLY A 82 7.09 -8.26 -7.17
C GLY A 82 8.00 -7.96 -5.97
N ALA A 83 7.78 -8.63 -4.84
CA ALA A 83 8.64 -8.49 -3.67
C ALA A 83 10.08 -8.91 -3.96
N TYR A 84 10.28 -10.02 -4.68
CA TYR A 84 11.60 -10.47 -5.10
C TYR A 84 12.29 -9.43 -5.99
N LEU A 85 11.58 -8.87 -6.98
CA LEU A 85 12.11 -7.81 -7.83
C LEU A 85 12.57 -6.61 -7.01
N MET A 86 11.74 -6.14 -6.07
CA MET A 86 12.09 -4.98 -5.24
C MET A 86 13.26 -5.25 -4.31
N ALA A 87 13.36 -6.45 -3.77
CA ALA A 87 14.45 -6.82 -2.88
C ALA A 87 15.80 -7.02 -3.58
N ASN A 88 15.80 -7.35 -4.88
CA ASN A 88 17.01 -7.79 -5.60
C ASN A 88 17.36 -6.92 -6.82
N SER A 89 16.61 -5.87 -7.12
CA SER A 89 16.95 -4.92 -8.18
C SER A 89 17.82 -3.79 -7.64
N ASP A 90 18.61 -3.19 -8.51
CA ASP A 90 19.30 -1.94 -8.23
C ASP A 90 18.28 -0.79 -8.32
N LEU A 91 17.94 -0.23 -7.18
CA LEU A 91 17.01 0.90 -7.07
C LEU A 91 17.79 2.15 -6.66
N ALA A 92 18.04 3.03 -7.62
CA ALA A 92 18.78 4.27 -7.38
C ALA A 92 18.10 5.12 -6.29
N GLY A 93 18.90 5.61 -5.34
CA GLY A 93 18.43 6.42 -4.23
C GLY A 93 17.84 5.64 -3.04
N PHE A 94 17.57 4.33 -3.19
CA PHE A 94 17.07 3.51 -2.09
C PHE A 94 18.21 2.84 -1.31
N SER A 95 18.20 3.00 -0.01
CA SER A 95 19.03 2.17 0.88
C SER A 95 18.50 0.73 0.92
N ARG A 96 19.35 -0.21 1.32
CA ARG A 96 18.95 -1.62 1.49
C ARG A 96 17.75 -1.79 2.43
N GLN A 97 17.70 -1.00 3.50
CA GLN A 97 16.58 -1.02 4.44
C GLN A 97 15.28 -0.51 3.82
N GLU A 98 15.33 0.52 2.99
CA GLU A 98 14.15 1.01 2.27
C GLU A 98 13.66 0.01 1.23
N GLN A 99 14.57 -0.66 0.52
CA GLN A 99 14.22 -1.75 -0.41
C GLN A 99 13.49 -2.91 0.29
N ILE A 100 13.96 -3.32 1.49
CA ILE A 100 13.31 -4.36 2.28
C ILE A 100 11.89 -3.93 2.68
N LYS A 101 11.71 -2.69 3.14
CA LYS A 101 10.39 -2.16 3.51
C LYS A 101 9.46 -2.11 2.30
N LEU A 102 9.96 -1.64 1.16
CA LEU A 102 9.19 -1.57 -0.09
C LEU A 102 8.81 -2.98 -0.57
N ALA A 103 9.74 -3.93 -0.55
CA ALA A 103 9.47 -5.32 -0.85
C ALA A 103 8.39 -5.93 0.06
N MET A 104 8.39 -5.55 1.37
CA MET A 104 7.36 -6.01 2.31
C MET A 104 5.96 -5.44 1.99
N LEU A 105 5.84 -4.18 1.56
CA LEU A 105 4.57 -3.63 1.10
C LEU A 105 4.05 -4.42 -0.11
N VAL A 106 4.90 -4.63 -1.12
CA VAL A 106 4.55 -5.40 -2.31
C VAL A 106 4.22 -6.86 -1.96
N ARG A 107 4.97 -7.48 -1.05
CA ARG A 107 4.72 -8.86 -0.58
C ARG A 107 3.38 -9.02 0.11
N SER A 108 2.99 -8.00 0.87
CA SER A 108 1.88 -8.09 1.83
C SER A 108 0.55 -7.59 1.30
N HIS A 109 0.49 -6.96 0.11
CA HIS A 109 -0.70 -6.26 -0.37
C HIS A 109 -1.91 -7.17 -0.67
N ARG A 110 -1.72 -8.49 -0.67
CA ARG A 110 -2.78 -9.48 -0.93
C ARG A 110 -2.48 -10.85 -0.30
N ARG A 111 -3.50 -11.72 -0.26
CA ARG A 111 -3.41 -13.07 0.28
C ARG A 111 -3.12 -13.08 1.79
N LYS A 112 -2.72 -14.23 2.32
CA LYS A 112 -2.39 -14.40 3.73
C LYS A 112 -1.33 -13.37 4.16
N PHE A 113 -1.55 -12.72 5.29
CA PHE A 113 -0.62 -11.73 5.82
C PHE A 113 0.66 -12.44 6.30
N PRO A 114 1.85 -12.06 5.81
CA PRO A 114 3.10 -12.82 6.04
C PRO A 114 3.77 -12.38 7.35
N VAL A 115 3.13 -12.61 8.50
CA VAL A 115 3.56 -12.10 9.82
C VAL A 115 5.03 -12.41 10.12
N GLU A 116 5.47 -13.62 9.84
CA GLU A 116 6.84 -14.08 10.12
C GLU A 116 7.91 -13.33 9.28
N GLU A 117 7.55 -12.93 8.06
CA GLU A 117 8.47 -12.23 7.17
C GLU A 117 8.80 -10.81 7.65
N PHE A 118 7.97 -10.22 8.55
CA PHE A 118 8.24 -8.91 9.15
C PHE A 118 9.41 -8.89 10.12
N GLU A 119 9.94 -10.04 10.51
CA GLU A 119 11.16 -10.13 11.32
C GLU A 119 12.38 -9.53 10.59
N ALA A 120 12.38 -9.50 9.26
CA ALA A 120 13.39 -8.81 8.46
C ALA A 120 13.40 -7.28 8.64
N ILE A 121 12.30 -6.71 9.17
CA ILE A 121 12.18 -5.28 9.46
C ILE A 121 12.70 -5.02 10.89
N THR A 122 13.48 -3.96 11.05
CA THR A 122 13.96 -3.53 12.38
C THR A 122 12.79 -3.32 13.32
N GLN A 123 12.93 -3.77 14.58
CA GLN A 123 11.85 -3.75 15.57
C GLN A 123 11.20 -2.38 15.74
N SER A 124 11.99 -1.31 15.73
CA SER A 124 11.51 0.08 15.87
C SER A 124 10.59 0.54 14.73
N ARG A 125 10.69 -0.08 13.55
CA ARG A 125 9.91 0.28 12.36
C ARG A 125 8.84 -0.75 11.99
N ARG A 126 8.86 -1.92 12.60
CA ARG A 126 7.97 -3.05 12.26
C ARG A 126 6.50 -2.67 12.32
N ILE A 127 6.07 -2.03 13.41
CA ILE A 127 4.67 -1.65 13.61
C ILE A 127 4.21 -0.65 12.52
N SER A 128 5.00 0.38 12.22
CA SER A 128 4.63 1.34 11.17
C SER A 128 4.54 0.66 9.80
N ILE A 129 5.45 -0.23 9.45
CA ILE A 129 5.41 -0.95 8.18
C ILE A 129 4.19 -1.88 8.09
N ILE A 130 3.84 -2.59 9.15
CA ILE A 130 2.60 -3.40 9.20
C ILE A 130 1.38 -2.51 8.95
N ARG A 131 1.30 -1.34 9.59
CA ARG A 131 0.21 -0.37 9.40
C ARG A 131 0.13 0.12 7.96
N LEU A 132 1.26 0.44 7.33
CA LEU A 132 1.30 0.82 5.91
C LEU A 132 0.82 -0.33 5.00
N CYS A 133 1.24 -1.57 5.27
CA CYS A 133 0.75 -2.75 4.55
C CYS A 133 -0.77 -2.88 4.65
N VAL A 134 -1.35 -2.62 5.82
CA VAL A 134 -2.81 -2.65 6.00
C VAL A 134 -3.50 -1.58 5.16
N LEU A 135 -3.00 -0.33 5.16
CA LEU A 135 -3.56 0.74 4.35
C LEU A 135 -3.52 0.39 2.85
N LEU A 136 -2.38 -0.14 2.39
CA LEU A 136 -2.23 -0.59 1.00
C LEU A 136 -3.21 -1.72 0.67
N ARG A 137 -3.37 -2.71 1.54
CA ARG A 137 -4.30 -3.84 1.35
C ARG A 137 -5.73 -3.37 1.21
N LEU A 138 -6.19 -2.49 2.10
CA LEU A 138 -7.54 -1.92 2.03
C LEU A 138 -7.76 -1.17 0.72
N ALA A 139 -6.79 -0.35 0.29
CA ALA A 139 -6.86 0.34 -0.99
C ALA A 139 -6.92 -0.63 -2.17
N VAL A 140 -6.10 -1.69 -2.17
CA VAL A 140 -6.10 -2.72 -3.22
C VAL A 140 -7.43 -3.48 -3.28
N VAL A 141 -7.98 -3.86 -2.13
CA VAL A 141 -9.28 -4.57 -2.04
C VAL A 141 -10.40 -3.73 -2.66
N LEU A 142 -10.45 -2.44 -2.37
CA LEU A 142 -11.49 -1.54 -2.89
C LEU A 142 -11.39 -1.28 -4.40
N HIS A 143 -10.22 -1.43 -4.98
CA HIS A 143 -9.98 -1.28 -6.42
C HIS A 143 -9.86 -2.61 -7.17
N ARG A 144 -10.19 -3.74 -6.52
CA ARG A 144 -10.02 -5.07 -7.10
C ARG A 144 -10.87 -5.32 -8.34
N SER A 145 -12.06 -4.74 -8.40
CA SER A 145 -12.95 -4.84 -9.56
C SER A 145 -12.46 -4.11 -10.80
N ARG A 146 -11.42 -3.27 -10.67
CA ARG A 146 -10.90 -2.39 -11.73
C ARG A 146 -11.99 -1.52 -12.38
N SER A 147 -13.05 -1.21 -11.62
CA SER A 147 -14.12 -0.36 -12.08
C SER A 147 -13.64 1.07 -12.32
N ASN A 148 -14.22 1.72 -13.33
CA ASN A 148 -14.01 3.15 -13.55
C ASN A 148 -14.91 4.03 -12.67
N ASN A 149 -15.82 3.42 -11.90
CA ASN A 149 -16.65 4.16 -10.97
C ASN A 149 -15.79 4.68 -9.82
N SER A 150 -16.03 5.92 -9.43
CA SER A 150 -15.40 6.50 -8.23
C SER A 150 -15.89 5.77 -6.98
N LEU A 151 -14.97 5.56 -6.03
CA LEU A 151 -15.36 5.11 -4.70
C LEU A 151 -16.18 6.19 -3.99
N PRO A 152 -17.08 5.81 -3.08
CA PRO A 152 -17.83 6.76 -2.28
C PRO A 152 -16.92 7.49 -1.29
N GLU A 153 -17.45 8.50 -0.63
CA GLU A 153 -16.79 9.07 0.53
C GLU A 153 -16.71 8.03 1.65
N MET A 154 -15.50 7.76 2.12
CA MET A 154 -15.23 6.75 3.14
C MET A 154 -14.51 7.36 4.33
N GLN A 155 -14.79 6.82 5.51
CA GLN A 155 -14.12 7.21 6.75
C GLN A 155 -13.39 6.01 7.33
N LEU A 156 -12.08 6.15 7.52
CA LEU A 156 -11.23 5.18 8.18
C LEU A 156 -10.85 5.72 9.55
N SER A 157 -11.11 4.98 10.60
CA SER A 157 -10.67 5.29 11.96
C SER A 157 -9.97 4.10 12.58
N VAL A 158 -9.04 4.37 13.49
CA VAL A 158 -8.21 3.32 14.09
C VAL A 158 -8.08 3.54 15.60
N ASN A 159 -8.01 2.44 16.32
CA ASN A 159 -7.65 2.44 17.74
C ASN A 159 -6.80 1.21 18.03
N LYS A 160 -5.49 1.42 18.21
CA LYS A 160 -4.50 0.34 18.32
C LYS A 160 -4.59 -0.59 17.09
N ASN A 161 -5.02 -1.84 17.31
CA ASN A 161 -5.17 -2.88 16.28
C ASN A 161 -6.61 -3.01 15.74
N ARG A 162 -7.50 -2.09 16.11
CA ARG A 162 -8.88 -2.06 15.59
C ARG A 162 -8.98 -1.00 14.50
N ILE A 163 -9.56 -1.39 13.39
CA ILE A 163 -9.78 -0.56 12.21
C ILE A 163 -11.27 -0.56 11.92
N ASN A 164 -11.86 0.62 11.76
CA ASN A 164 -13.23 0.77 11.35
C ASN A 164 -13.28 1.54 10.03
N LEU A 165 -13.82 0.90 9.00
CA LEU A 165 -14.02 1.47 7.68
C LEU A 165 -15.52 1.68 7.46
N LYS A 166 -15.93 2.94 7.33
CA LYS A 166 -17.32 3.32 7.18
C LYS A 166 -17.61 3.82 5.77
N PHE A 167 -18.67 3.28 5.19
CA PHE A 167 -19.23 3.66 3.91
C PHE A 167 -20.53 4.47 4.09
N PRO A 168 -21.02 5.16 3.06
CA PRO A 168 -22.36 5.70 3.08
C PRO A 168 -23.42 4.60 3.29
N SER A 169 -24.49 4.93 4.00
CA SER A 169 -25.54 3.96 4.31
C SER A 169 -26.09 3.24 3.07
N GLY A 170 -26.14 1.90 3.12
CA GLY A 170 -26.62 1.05 2.04
C GLY A 170 -25.67 0.89 0.85
N TRP A 171 -24.49 1.49 0.87
CA TRP A 171 -23.54 1.35 -0.22
C TRP A 171 -23.02 -0.09 -0.37
N LEU A 172 -22.68 -0.74 0.73
CA LEU A 172 -22.19 -2.13 0.73
C LEU A 172 -23.26 -3.12 0.25
N ASP A 173 -24.53 -2.86 0.54
CA ASP A 173 -25.65 -3.70 0.08
C ASP A 173 -25.75 -3.71 -1.47
N GLN A 174 -25.38 -2.61 -2.09
CA GLN A 174 -25.33 -2.46 -3.55
C GLN A 174 -24.02 -2.98 -4.17
N HIS A 175 -23.02 -3.32 -3.34
CA HIS A 175 -21.70 -3.78 -3.77
C HIS A 175 -21.31 -5.11 -3.09
N PRO A 176 -22.08 -6.20 -3.35
CA PRO A 176 -21.91 -7.48 -2.65
C PRO A 176 -20.51 -8.10 -2.85
N LEU A 177 -19.86 -7.86 -3.99
CA LEU A 177 -18.49 -8.35 -4.22
C LEU A 177 -17.49 -7.65 -3.31
N THR A 178 -17.64 -6.35 -3.11
CA THR A 178 -16.79 -5.60 -2.17
C THR A 178 -16.99 -6.07 -0.73
N LEU A 179 -18.24 -6.35 -0.35
CA LEU A 179 -18.58 -6.92 0.96
C LEU A 179 -17.86 -8.26 1.20
N VAL A 180 -17.89 -9.16 0.21
CA VAL A 180 -17.18 -10.46 0.28
C VAL A 180 -15.67 -10.28 0.34
N ASP A 181 -15.13 -9.37 -0.46
CA ASP A 181 -13.69 -9.09 -0.48
C ASP A 181 -13.23 -8.51 0.87
N LEU A 182 -13.98 -7.58 1.48
CA LEU A 182 -13.69 -7.04 2.82
C LEU A 182 -13.80 -8.10 3.91
N SER A 183 -14.80 -8.99 3.83
CA SER A 183 -14.94 -10.11 4.78
C SER A 183 -13.76 -11.08 4.68
N THR A 184 -13.26 -11.32 3.49
CA THR A 184 -12.06 -12.13 3.27
C THR A 184 -10.81 -11.44 3.84
N GLU A 185 -10.71 -10.12 3.62
CA GLU A 185 -9.60 -9.32 4.14
C GLU A 185 -9.58 -9.28 5.66
N GLN A 186 -10.75 -9.20 6.31
CA GLN A 186 -10.91 -9.31 7.75
C GLN A 186 -10.22 -10.58 8.28
N SER A 187 -10.49 -11.74 7.66
CA SER A 187 -9.89 -13.02 8.05
C SER A 187 -8.36 -13.04 7.85
N PHE A 188 -7.83 -12.35 6.83
CA PHE A 188 -6.38 -12.25 6.64
C PHE A 188 -5.71 -11.35 7.67
N LEU A 189 -6.36 -10.26 8.08
CA LEU A 189 -5.83 -9.32 9.06
C LEU A 189 -5.86 -9.88 10.50
N GLU A 190 -6.82 -10.74 10.82
CA GLU A 190 -6.88 -11.43 12.12
C GLU A 190 -5.61 -12.24 12.40
N ILE A 191 -4.94 -12.77 11.38
CA ILE A 191 -3.67 -13.49 11.51
C ILE A 191 -2.57 -12.60 12.10
N ALA A 192 -2.65 -11.29 11.86
CA ALA A 192 -1.73 -10.27 12.38
C ALA A 192 -2.26 -9.58 13.66
N ASP A 193 -3.28 -10.16 14.31
CA ASP A 193 -3.98 -9.58 15.46
C ASP A 193 -4.57 -8.19 15.16
N ILE A 194 -5.03 -7.98 13.93
CA ILE A 194 -5.67 -6.74 13.49
C ILE A 194 -7.15 -7.03 13.24
N LYS A 195 -8.02 -6.27 13.89
CA LYS A 195 -9.48 -6.41 13.76
C LYS A 195 -10.01 -5.33 12.82
N LEU A 196 -10.50 -5.76 11.66
CA LEU A 196 -11.18 -4.90 10.70
C LEU A 196 -12.70 -4.98 10.94
N ASN A 197 -13.33 -3.83 11.13
CA ASN A 197 -14.78 -3.68 11.08
C ASN A 197 -15.13 -2.77 9.91
N PHE A 198 -16.26 -3.02 9.25
CA PHE A 198 -16.76 -2.19 8.17
C PHE A 198 -18.29 -2.15 8.18
N GLU A 199 -18.87 -1.02 7.83
CA GLU A 199 -20.31 -0.76 7.81
C GLU A 199 -20.69 0.26 6.71
#